data_07342f2d84d9d2aef3729781299a8ec5
#
_entry.id   07342f2d84d9d2aef3729781299a8ec5
#
_cell.length_a   1.000
_cell.length_b   1.000
_cell.length_c   1.000
_cell.angle_alpha   90.00
_cell.angle_beta   90.00
_cell.angle_gamma   90.00
#
_symmetry.space_group_name_H-M   'P 1'
#
loop_
_entity.id
_entity.type
_entity.pdbx_description
1 polymer ?
#
loop_
_entity_poly.entity_id
_entity_poly.type
_entity_poly.pdbx_seq_one_letter_code
_entity_poly.pdbx_strand_id
1 'polypeptide(L)'
;MRNIEEIVRTILNSDALMEKVNHVVEIERMKYNRGWSTETDIDNFSPIGFRKVVTSAMNLLGLPNESGEVDIASEILKDIFRNEIIKKDGTYLPSQIEQYRSLLSRLAIECDNEKLLRGVVIFMADLNDEDVRDHDGIYRLVKKGGAR
;
A
#
# COMPACT_ATOMS: atom_id res chain seq x y z
N MET A 1 5.83 -29.08 -2.23
CA MET A 1 6.39 -28.39 -3.41
C MET A 1 5.54 -28.52 -4.64
N ARG A 2 4.96 -29.69 -4.88
CA ARG A 2 4.09 -29.94 -6.03
C ARG A 2 2.88 -28.98 -6.07
N ASN A 3 2.27 -28.74 -4.92
CA ASN A 3 1.12 -27.82 -4.83
C ASN A 3 1.50 -26.39 -5.16
N ILE A 4 2.67 -25.94 -4.76
CA ILE A 4 3.14 -24.58 -4.98
C ILE A 4 3.34 -24.32 -6.48
N GLU A 5 3.96 -25.25 -7.19
CA GLU A 5 4.12 -25.13 -8.65
C GLU A 5 2.77 -25.09 -9.36
N GLU A 6 1.84 -25.94 -8.93
CA GLU A 6 0.49 -26.00 -9.48
C GLU A 6 -0.27 -24.70 -9.23
N ILE A 7 -0.17 -24.15 -8.01
CA ILE A 7 -0.79 -22.88 -7.64
C ILE A 7 -0.28 -21.76 -8.55
N VAL A 8 1.02 -21.62 -8.67
CA VAL A 8 1.63 -20.57 -9.48
C VAL A 8 1.27 -20.73 -10.95
N ARG A 9 1.32 -21.95 -11.46
CA ARG A 9 0.95 -22.24 -12.85
C ARG A 9 -0.51 -21.89 -13.12
N THR A 10 -1.41 -22.25 -12.20
CA THR A 10 -2.84 -21.91 -12.31
C THR A 10 -3.05 -20.41 -12.40
N ILE A 11 -2.34 -19.65 -11.57
CA ILE A 11 -2.44 -18.18 -11.59
C ILE A 11 -1.95 -17.63 -12.94
N LEU A 12 -0.79 -18.06 -13.39
CA LEU A 12 -0.17 -17.54 -14.62
C LEU A 12 -1.00 -17.90 -15.87
N ASN A 13 -1.77 -18.97 -15.83
CA ASN A 13 -2.59 -19.43 -16.96
C ASN A 13 -4.05 -18.99 -16.89
N SER A 14 -4.46 -18.30 -15.81
CA SER A 14 -5.83 -17.82 -15.65
C SER A 14 -5.92 -16.33 -15.95
N ASP A 15 -6.69 -15.96 -16.95
CA ASP A 15 -6.89 -14.56 -17.31
C ASP A 15 -7.48 -13.76 -16.15
N ALA A 16 -8.46 -14.34 -15.44
CA ALA A 16 -9.11 -13.69 -14.30
C ALA A 16 -8.14 -13.46 -13.15
N LEU A 17 -7.30 -14.44 -12.83
CA LEU A 17 -6.30 -14.31 -11.76
C LEU A 17 -5.17 -13.39 -12.17
N MET A 18 -4.74 -13.43 -13.43
CA MET A 18 -3.70 -12.51 -13.93
C MET A 18 -4.17 -11.06 -13.96
N GLU A 19 -5.44 -10.81 -14.19
CA GLU A 19 -6.00 -9.46 -14.07
C GLU A 19 -5.83 -8.93 -12.65
N LYS A 20 -6.07 -9.78 -11.64
CA LYS A 20 -5.85 -9.42 -10.23
C LYS A 20 -4.37 -9.20 -9.92
N VAL A 21 -3.49 -10.05 -10.47
CA VAL A 21 -2.04 -9.89 -10.33
C VAL A 21 -1.58 -8.56 -10.92
N ASN A 22 -2.03 -8.24 -12.12
CA ASN A 22 -1.66 -6.98 -12.79
C ASN A 22 -2.11 -5.77 -11.99
N HIS A 23 -3.30 -5.84 -11.36
CA HIS A 23 -3.79 -4.78 -10.50
C HIS A 23 -2.88 -4.57 -9.28
N VAL A 24 -2.44 -5.67 -8.65
CA VAL A 24 -1.49 -5.61 -7.53
C VAL A 24 -0.17 -4.99 -7.98
N VAL A 25 0.35 -5.41 -9.12
CA VAL A 25 1.60 -4.88 -9.69
C VAL A 25 1.48 -3.37 -9.92
N GLU A 26 0.37 -2.90 -10.49
CA GLU A 26 0.13 -1.48 -10.74
C GLU A 26 0.13 -0.67 -9.44
N ILE A 27 -0.57 -1.15 -8.41
CA ILE A 27 -0.62 -0.48 -7.11
C ILE A 27 0.78 -0.42 -6.49
N GLU A 28 1.51 -1.51 -6.49
CA GLU A 28 2.84 -1.57 -5.90
C GLU A 28 3.85 -0.72 -6.69
N ARG A 29 3.74 -0.69 -8.02
CA ARG A 29 4.56 0.19 -8.86
C ARG A 29 4.28 1.65 -8.55
N MET A 30 3.02 2.01 -8.38
CA MET A 30 2.63 3.36 -8.00
C MET A 30 3.26 3.76 -6.66
N LYS A 31 3.18 2.89 -5.66
CA LYS A 31 3.81 3.14 -4.36
C LYS A 31 5.31 3.33 -4.49
N TYR A 32 5.97 2.48 -5.25
CA TYR A 32 7.40 2.56 -5.48
C TYR A 32 7.79 3.87 -6.17
N ASN A 33 7.07 4.24 -7.23
CA ASN A 33 7.34 5.48 -7.97
C ASN A 33 7.06 6.73 -7.15
N ARG A 34 6.15 6.67 -6.20
CA ARG A 34 5.86 7.77 -5.27
C ARG A 34 6.82 7.81 -4.08
N GLY A 35 7.71 6.86 -3.96
CA GLY A 35 8.63 6.78 -2.84
C GLY A 35 8.01 6.25 -1.55
N TRP A 36 6.81 5.66 -1.63
CA TRP A 36 6.13 5.08 -0.47
C TRP A 36 6.66 3.69 -0.11
N SER A 37 7.34 3.03 -1.03
CA SER A 37 8.05 1.79 -0.76
C SER A 37 9.40 1.80 -1.46
N THR A 38 10.37 1.10 -0.87
CA THR A 38 11.73 0.98 -1.40
C THR A 38 11.94 -0.41 -1.97
N GLU A 39 13.04 -0.60 -2.71
CA GLU A 39 13.41 -1.95 -3.16
C GLU A 39 13.60 -2.91 -1.98
N THR A 40 14.16 -2.41 -0.88
CA THR A 40 14.33 -3.21 0.34
C THR A 40 12.99 -3.69 0.90
N ASP A 41 11.99 -2.80 0.92
CA ASP A 41 10.65 -3.17 1.36
C ASP A 41 10.05 -4.25 0.46
N ILE A 42 10.18 -4.08 -0.86
CA ILE A 42 9.67 -5.05 -1.83
C ILE A 42 10.38 -6.39 -1.67
N ASP A 43 11.69 -6.39 -1.47
CA ASP A 43 12.47 -7.62 -1.33
C ASP A 43 12.17 -8.37 -0.03
N ASN A 44 11.83 -7.66 1.04
CA ASN A 44 11.59 -8.25 2.35
C ASN A 44 10.13 -8.63 2.62
N PHE A 45 9.19 -8.04 1.89
CA PHE A 45 7.76 -8.25 2.16
C PHE A 45 7.00 -8.53 0.87
N SER A 46 6.19 -9.58 0.89
CA SER A 46 5.24 -9.84 -0.18
C SER A 46 4.02 -8.93 -0.06
N PRO A 47 3.59 -8.29 -1.16
CA PRO A 47 2.34 -7.55 -1.15
C PRO A 47 1.15 -8.42 -0.75
N ILE A 48 0.29 -7.89 0.11
CA ILE A 48 -0.91 -8.59 0.60
C ILE A 48 -1.81 -9.03 -0.56
N GLY A 49 -1.87 -8.23 -1.62
CA GLY A 49 -2.66 -8.55 -2.80
C GLY A 49 -2.26 -9.88 -3.46
N PHE A 50 -0.98 -10.22 -3.48
CA PHE A 50 -0.52 -11.50 -4.01
C PHE A 50 -1.01 -12.67 -3.14
N ARG A 51 -1.04 -12.51 -1.82
CA ARG A 51 -1.56 -13.54 -0.91
C ARG A 51 -3.04 -13.81 -1.21
N LYS A 52 -3.82 -12.78 -1.50
CA LYS A 52 -5.23 -12.92 -1.87
C LYS A 52 -5.41 -13.66 -3.19
N VAL A 53 -4.56 -13.39 -4.17
CA VAL A 53 -4.59 -14.10 -5.46
C VAL A 53 -4.24 -15.57 -5.26
N VAL A 54 -3.22 -15.87 -4.46
CA VAL A 54 -2.82 -17.24 -4.12
C VAL A 54 -3.97 -18.00 -3.44
N THR A 55 -4.61 -17.37 -2.46
CA THR A 55 -5.76 -17.96 -1.76
C THR A 55 -6.90 -18.28 -2.74
N SER A 56 -7.18 -17.39 -3.67
CA SER A 56 -8.19 -17.61 -4.71
C SER A 56 -7.84 -18.80 -5.60
N ALA A 57 -6.58 -18.93 -6.00
CA ALA A 57 -6.11 -20.07 -6.79
C ALA A 57 -6.21 -21.39 -6.02
N MET A 58 -5.84 -21.36 -4.75
CA MET A 58 -5.96 -22.57 -3.90
C MET A 58 -7.42 -23.00 -3.76
N ASN A 59 -8.34 -22.06 -3.61
CA ASN A 59 -9.76 -22.36 -3.57
C ASN A 59 -10.25 -22.99 -4.87
N LEU A 60 -9.79 -22.50 -6.01
CA LEU A 60 -10.13 -23.09 -7.31
C LEU A 60 -9.62 -24.51 -7.48
N LEU A 61 -8.46 -24.81 -6.88
CA LEU A 61 -7.86 -26.14 -6.93
C LEU A 61 -8.38 -27.09 -5.84
N GLY A 62 -9.25 -26.59 -4.95
CA GLY A 62 -9.76 -27.38 -3.84
C GLY A 62 -8.70 -27.67 -2.77
N LEU A 63 -7.66 -26.88 -2.68
CA LEU A 63 -6.60 -27.05 -1.71
C LEU A 63 -6.90 -26.30 -0.40
N PRO A 64 -6.52 -26.88 0.76
CA PRO A 64 -6.65 -26.14 2.02
C PRO A 64 -5.73 -24.93 2.03
N ASN A 65 -6.19 -23.82 2.60
CA ASN A 65 -5.43 -22.58 2.68
C ASN A 65 -4.42 -22.62 3.82
N GLU A 66 -3.31 -23.32 3.61
CA GLU A 66 -2.23 -23.39 4.58
C GLU A 66 -1.34 -22.16 4.43
N SER A 67 -1.07 -21.48 5.54
CA SER A 67 -0.32 -20.22 5.55
C SER A 67 1.09 -20.36 4.96
N GLY A 68 1.75 -21.48 5.20
CA GLY A 68 3.09 -21.74 4.66
C GLY A 68 3.10 -21.77 3.13
N GLU A 69 2.14 -22.43 2.51
CA GLU A 69 2.02 -22.48 1.04
C GLU A 69 1.63 -21.12 0.46
N VAL A 70 0.74 -20.39 1.15
CA VAL A 70 0.36 -19.04 0.75
C VAL A 70 1.58 -18.12 0.75
N ASP A 71 2.40 -18.19 1.79
CA ASP A 71 3.61 -17.36 1.92
C ASP A 71 4.61 -17.66 0.79
N ILE A 72 4.89 -18.93 0.56
CA ILE A 72 5.88 -19.35 -0.45
C ILE A 72 5.40 -18.97 -1.86
N ALA A 73 4.15 -19.26 -2.20
CA ALA A 73 3.59 -18.93 -3.51
C ALA A 73 3.53 -17.43 -3.74
N SER A 74 3.21 -16.65 -2.70
CA SER A 74 3.20 -15.19 -2.76
C SER A 74 4.60 -14.62 -3.02
N GLU A 75 5.63 -15.18 -2.36
CA GLU A 75 7.02 -14.78 -2.60
C GLU A 75 7.46 -15.10 -4.03
N ILE A 76 7.05 -16.24 -4.57
CA ILE A 76 7.35 -16.61 -5.95
C ILE A 76 6.71 -15.61 -6.93
N LEU A 77 5.44 -15.24 -6.71
CA LEU A 77 4.77 -14.24 -7.53
C LEU A 77 5.49 -12.90 -7.45
N LYS A 78 5.85 -12.47 -6.27
CA LYS A 78 6.60 -11.23 -6.07
C LYS A 78 7.91 -11.28 -6.86
N ASP A 79 8.66 -12.37 -6.79
CA ASP A 79 9.92 -12.51 -7.49
C ASP A 79 9.73 -12.46 -9.01
N ILE A 80 8.69 -13.09 -9.53
CA ILE A 80 8.36 -13.07 -10.95
C ILE A 80 8.07 -11.65 -11.43
N PHE A 81 7.29 -10.87 -10.66
CA PHE A 81 6.83 -9.54 -11.06
C PHE A 81 7.63 -8.40 -10.45
N ARG A 82 8.71 -8.69 -9.71
CA ARG A 82 9.53 -7.69 -9.05
C ARG A 82 10.00 -6.59 -10.01
N ASN A 83 10.52 -6.97 -11.16
CA ASN A 83 11.04 -6.01 -12.13
C ASN A 83 9.94 -5.10 -12.70
N GLU A 84 8.72 -5.60 -12.79
CA GLU A 84 7.58 -4.78 -13.20
C GLU A 84 7.15 -3.81 -12.10
N ILE A 85 7.28 -4.22 -10.84
CA ILE A 85 6.96 -3.36 -9.69
C ILE A 85 7.96 -2.21 -9.56
N ILE A 86 9.26 -2.49 -9.65
CA ILE A 86 10.31 -1.48 -9.50
C ILE A 86 10.58 -0.69 -10.76
N LYS A 87 9.79 -0.92 -11.81
CA LYS A 87 9.95 -0.21 -13.07
C LYS A 87 9.63 1.26 -12.90
N LYS A 88 10.59 2.11 -13.21
CA LYS A 88 10.35 3.56 -13.23
C LYS A 88 9.47 3.89 -14.42
N ASP A 89 8.33 4.50 -14.15
CA ASP A 89 7.49 5.02 -15.20
C ASP A 89 7.96 6.44 -15.52
N GLY A 90 8.62 6.59 -16.65
CA GLY A 90 9.16 7.88 -17.09
C GLY A 90 8.08 8.93 -17.34
N THR A 91 6.83 8.52 -17.45
CA THR A 91 5.70 9.45 -17.63
C THR A 91 5.07 9.86 -16.31
N TYR A 92 5.35 9.13 -15.22
CA TYR A 92 4.77 9.40 -13.92
C TYR A 92 5.81 10.02 -12.99
N LEU A 93 5.77 11.35 -12.93
CA LEU A 93 6.50 12.10 -11.90
C LEU A 93 5.47 12.62 -10.91
N PRO A 94 5.62 12.29 -9.61
CA PRO A 94 4.73 12.87 -8.59
C PRO A 94 4.78 14.40 -8.68
N SER A 95 3.65 15.05 -8.60
CA SER A 95 3.61 16.50 -8.53
C SER A 95 4.37 16.98 -7.29
N GLN A 96 4.81 18.24 -7.27
CA GLN A 96 5.44 18.82 -6.08
C GLN A 96 4.56 18.66 -4.84
N ILE A 97 3.26 18.83 -5.00
CA ILE A 97 2.30 18.68 -3.89
C ILE A 97 2.33 17.26 -3.35
N GLU A 98 2.32 16.25 -4.23
CA GLU A 98 2.39 14.85 -3.81
C GLU A 98 3.69 14.53 -3.09
N GLN A 99 4.80 15.06 -3.57
CA GLN A 99 6.10 14.88 -2.93
C GLN A 99 6.12 15.51 -1.54
N TYR A 100 5.60 16.72 -1.39
CA TYR A 100 5.52 17.38 -0.09
C TYR A 100 4.59 16.64 0.87
N ARG A 101 3.48 16.12 0.39
CA ARG A 101 2.58 15.30 1.21
C ARG A 101 3.27 14.05 1.73
N SER A 102 4.04 13.37 0.89
CA SER A 102 4.78 12.17 1.28
C SER A 102 5.84 12.48 2.33
N LEU A 103 6.59 13.57 2.13
CA LEU A 103 7.60 14.00 3.09
C LEU A 103 6.98 14.42 4.41
N LEU A 104 5.88 15.15 4.36
CA LEU A 104 5.17 15.59 5.56
C LEU A 104 4.63 14.42 6.36
N SER A 105 4.05 13.43 5.70
CA SER A 105 3.55 12.22 6.35
C SER A 105 4.67 11.46 7.06
N ARG A 106 5.81 11.32 6.40
CA ARG A 106 6.97 10.65 6.98
C ARG A 106 7.50 11.39 8.19
N LEU A 107 7.68 12.70 8.07
CA LEU A 107 8.16 13.52 9.18
C LEU A 107 7.19 13.49 10.35
N ALA A 108 5.89 13.51 10.07
CA ALA A 108 4.86 13.45 11.12
C ALA A 108 4.90 12.12 11.87
N ILE A 109 5.07 11.01 11.16
CA ILE A 109 5.14 9.67 11.77
C ILE A 109 6.38 9.53 12.66
N GLU A 110 7.51 10.10 12.24
CA GLU A 110 8.77 10.03 12.98
C GLU A 110 8.88 11.04 14.13
N CYS A 111 7.97 12.01 14.18
CA CYS A 111 8.03 13.09 15.16
C CYS A 111 7.36 12.67 16.48
N ASP A 112 8.11 12.72 17.57
CA ASP A 112 7.61 12.42 18.93
C ASP A 112 7.31 13.70 19.74
N ASN A 113 7.47 14.87 19.14
CA ASN A 113 7.21 16.13 19.82
C ASN A 113 5.73 16.51 19.69
N GLU A 114 4.97 16.26 20.77
CA GLU A 114 3.52 16.50 20.82
C GLU A 114 3.16 17.96 20.55
N LYS A 115 3.90 18.90 21.12
CA LYS A 115 3.64 20.34 20.93
C LYS A 115 3.83 20.75 19.46
N LEU A 116 4.88 20.25 18.84
CA LEU A 116 5.16 20.54 17.43
C LEU A 116 4.06 19.96 16.54
N LEU A 117 3.69 18.69 16.76
CA LEU A 117 2.61 18.05 16.00
C LEU A 117 1.30 18.80 16.14
N ARG A 118 0.94 19.18 17.37
CA ARG A 118 -0.27 19.97 17.65
C ARG A 118 -0.22 21.31 16.92
N GLY A 119 0.91 22.02 16.97
CA GLY A 119 1.08 23.30 16.30
C GLY A 119 0.92 23.21 14.80
N VAL A 120 1.50 22.18 14.17
CA VAL A 120 1.38 21.95 12.74
C VAL A 120 -0.05 21.64 12.34
N VAL A 121 -0.74 20.79 13.10
CA VAL A 121 -2.14 20.44 12.84
C VAL A 121 -3.03 21.69 12.92
N ILE A 122 -2.88 22.50 13.97
CA ILE A 122 -3.66 23.73 14.14
C ILE A 122 -3.39 24.72 13.01
N PHE A 123 -2.13 24.89 12.65
CA PHE A 123 -1.72 25.79 11.57
C PHE A 123 -2.34 25.38 10.23
N MET A 124 -2.25 24.10 9.91
CA MET A 124 -2.81 23.60 8.65
C MET A 124 -4.34 23.63 8.64
N ALA A 125 -4.97 23.33 9.78
CA ALA A 125 -6.42 23.43 9.92
C ALA A 125 -6.89 24.88 9.66
N ASP A 126 -6.20 25.86 10.25
CA ASP A 126 -6.50 27.27 10.03
C ASP A 126 -6.42 27.67 8.55
N LEU A 127 -5.39 27.19 7.85
CA LEU A 127 -5.24 27.46 6.41
C LEU A 127 -6.39 26.89 5.59
N ASN A 128 -7.01 25.80 6.06
CA ASN A 128 -8.15 25.15 5.40
C ASN A 128 -9.50 25.60 5.95
N ASP A 129 -9.55 26.67 6.73
CA ASP A 129 -10.76 27.15 7.40
C ASP A 129 -11.41 26.09 8.28
N GLU A 130 -10.58 25.32 8.99
CA GLU A 130 -11.04 24.29 9.92
C GLU A 130 -10.51 24.57 11.33
N ASP A 131 -11.27 24.12 12.32
CA ASP A 131 -10.87 24.12 13.73
C ASP A 131 -10.62 22.69 14.19
N VAL A 132 -9.64 22.54 15.08
CA VAL A 132 -9.44 21.28 15.79
C VAL A 132 -10.29 21.31 17.05
N ARG A 133 -11.22 20.38 17.16
CA ARG A 133 -12.11 20.27 18.33
C ARG A 133 -11.85 18.99 19.10
N ASP A 134 -11.79 19.14 20.42
CA ASP A 134 -11.66 18.02 21.35
C ASP A 134 -13.05 17.58 21.79
N HIS A 135 -13.32 16.28 21.64
CA HIS A 135 -14.52 15.65 22.16
C HIS A 135 -14.10 14.36 22.88
N ASP A 136 -14.09 14.41 24.21
CA ASP A 136 -13.73 13.29 25.08
C ASP A 136 -12.33 12.70 24.77
N GLY A 137 -11.37 13.57 24.49
CA GLY A 137 -10.00 13.16 24.17
C GLY A 137 -9.77 12.75 22.72
N ILE A 138 -10.81 12.86 21.89
CA ILE A 138 -10.71 12.61 20.46
C ILE A 138 -10.76 13.93 19.71
N TYR A 139 -9.77 14.19 18.86
CA TYR A 139 -9.67 15.44 18.10
C TYR A 139 -10.30 15.26 16.73
N ARG A 140 -11.07 16.25 16.30
CA ARG A 140 -11.75 16.29 14.99
C ARG A 140 -11.52 17.62 14.31
N LEU A 141 -11.51 17.59 12.98
CA LEU A 141 -11.49 18.79 12.18
C LEU A 141 -12.94 19.21 11.87
N VAL A 142 -13.27 20.46 12.15
CA VAL A 142 -14.60 21.01 11.94
C VAL A 142 -14.46 22.31 11.14
N LYS A 143 -15.28 22.48 10.11
CA LYS A 143 -15.30 23.70 9.31
C LYS A 143 -15.65 24.91 10.15
N LYS A 144 -14.85 25.97 10.03
CA LYS A 144 -15.16 27.25 10.70
C LYS A 144 -16.45 27.82 10.13
N GLY A 145 -17.33 28.23 11.03
CA GLY A 145 -18.60 28.81 10.64
C GLY A 145 -19.60 27.86 10.01
N GLY A 146 -19.24 26.59 9.84
CA GLY A 146 -20.17 25.56 9.37
C GLY A 146 -20.89 24.89 10.52
N ALA A 147 -21.98 24.20 10.24
CA ALA A 147 -22.73 23.30 11.15
C ALA A 147 -22.73 23.72 12.63
N ARG A 148 -23.37 24.77 12.92
CA ARG A 148 -23.59 25.24 14.30
C ARG A 148 -24.89 24.70 14.88
#